data_dc7de5b3139035a3da215c25436ece1a
#
_entry.id   dc7de5b3139035a3da215c25436ece1a
#
_cell.length_a   1.000
_cell.length_b   1.000
_cell.length_c   1.000
_cell.angle_alpha   90.00
_cell.angle_beta   90.00
_cell.angle_gamma   90.00
#
_symmetry.space_group_name_H-M   'P 1'
#
loop_
_entity.id
_entity.type
_entity.pdbx_description
1 polymer ?
#
loop_
_entity_poly.entity_id
_entity_poly.type
_entity_poly.pdbx_seq_one_letter_code
_entity_poly.pdbx_strand_id
1 'polypeptide(L)'
;KMEENQPKVGTFSRNYGIILGLASIVFGVMLYTQNLHYEMSTPVIVVSTIITAIIIFVGTMNFKKANGGYLKIVEALKLGVGIALVSAILSLIYQYLLINFIEPDFMDKAFEIAKSAAFEKNPRLTEEQWQQGVEMQKKLGWIRYPIGLIISCIIGLALGLITGLILKKNKPAY
;
A
#
# COMPACT_ATOMS: atom_id res chain seq x y z
N LYS A 1 -12.18 -24.24 32.76
CA LYS A 1 -11.11 -23.37 32.23
C LYS A 1 -11.71 -22.68 30.99
N MET A 2 -12.16 -21.43 31.13
CA MET A 2 -12.49 -20.62 29.96
C MET A 2 -11.17 -20.36 29.24
N GLU A 3 -10.99 -20.91 28.03
CA GLU A 3 -9.95 -20.49 27.14
C GLU A 3 -10.24 -19.01 26.83
N GLU A 4 -9.43 -18.13 27.38
CA GLU A 4 -9.43 -16.71 27.05
C GLU A 4 -9.22 -16.63 25.53
N ASN A 5 -10.28 -16.28 24.81
CA ASN A 5 -10.30 -16.25 23.34
C ASN A 5 -9.40 -15.09 22.89
N GLN A 6 -8.08 -15.33 22.90
CA GLN A 6 -7.10 -14.32 22.53
C GLN A 6 -7.37 -13.83 21.11
N PRO A 7 -7.39 -12.51 20.86
CA PRO A 7 -7.67 -11.97 19.55
C PRO A 7 -6.62 -12.45 18.54
N LYS A 8 -7.09 -12.94 17.40
CA LYS A 8 -6.19 -13.44 16.35
C LYS A 8 -5.69 -12.27 15.51
N VAL A 9 -4.37 -12.09 15.44
CA VAL A 9 -3.70 -11.09 14.57
C VAL A 9 -4.24 -11.18 13.15
N GLY A 10 -4.37 -12.37 12.59
CA GLY A 10 -4.88 -12.58 11.22
C GLY A 10 -6.28 -12.03 10.97
N THR A 11 -7.19 -12.13 11.95
CA THR A 11 -8.54 -11.57 11.83
C THR A 11 -8.51 -10.05 11.76
N PHE A 12 -7.72 -9.39 12.61
CA PHE A 12 -7.55 -7.95 12.59
C PHE A 12 -6.83 -7.48 11.31
N SER A 13 -5.77 -8.18 10.90
CA SER A 13 -5.07 -7.90 9.64
C SER A 13 -6.01 -7.95 8.45
N ARG A 14 -6.83 -8.98 8.35
CA ARG A 14 -7.82 -9.11 7.27
C ARG A 14 -8.85 -7.97 7.31
N ASN A 15 -9.48 -7.73 8.45
CA ASN A 15 -10.56 -6.74 8.55
C ASN A 15 -10.05 -5.32 8.26
N TYR A 16 -8.95 -4.91 8.88
CA TYR A 16 -8.36 -3.59 8.65
C TYR A 16 -7.66 -3.48 7.31
N GLY A 17 -7.13 -4.58 6.77
CA GLY A 17 -6.61 -4.65 5.41
C GLY A 17 -7.69 -4.45 4.35
N ILE A 18 -8.89 -5.01 4.55
CA ILE A 18 -10.05 -4.75 3.69
C ILE A 18 -10.47 -3.28 3.78
N ILE A 19 -10.54 -2.71 4.99
CA ILE A 19 -10.88 -1.29 5.18
C ILE A 19 -9.86 -0.41 4.46
N LEU A 20 -8.56 -0.68 4.63
CA LEU A 20 -7.50 0.07 3.94
C LEU A 20 -7.58 -0.10 2.43
N GLY A 21 -7.81 -1.33 1.94
CA GLY A 21 -7.95 -1.61 0.51
C GLY A 21 -9.12 -0.86 -0.12
N LEU A 22 -10.28 -0.86 0.54
CA LEU A 22 -11.45 -0.11 0.08
C LEU A 22 -11.18 1.41 0.10
N ALA A 23 -10.59 1.93 1.16
CA ALA A 23 -10.21 3.34 1.23
C ALA A 23 -9.22 3.72 0.11
N SER A 24 -8.26 2.85 -0.19
CA SER A 24 -7.30 3.05 -1.29
C SER A 24 -7.98 3.02 -2.66
N ILE A 25 -8.96 2.14 -2.86
CA ILE A 25 -9.74 2.08 -4.10
C ILE A 25 -10.56 3.36 -4.27
N VAL A 26 -11.26 3.81 -3.22
CA VAL A 26 -12.03 5.06 -3.26
C VAL A 26 -11.12 6.25 -3.58
N PHE A 27 -9.95 6.32 -2.95
CA PHE A 27 -8.96 7.34 -3.27
C PHE A 27 -8.45 7.22 -4.71
N GLY A 28 -8.18 6.01 -5.20
CA GLY A 28 -7.80 5.75 -6.59
C GLY A 28 -8.87 6.20 -7.60
N VAL A 29 -10.15 5.91 -7.33
CA VAL A 29 -11.28 6.38 -8.16
C VAL A 29 -11.37 7.90 -8.16
N MET A 30 -11.14 8.54 -7.00
CA MET A 30 -11.11 10.00 -6.91
C MET A 30 -9.96 10.61 -7.76
N LEU A 31 -8.78 9.99 -7.73
CA LEU A 31 -7.66 10.40 -8.58
C LEU A 31 -7.97 10.19 -10.07
N TYR A 32 -8.63 9.08 -10.42
CA TYR A 32 -9.07 8.78 -11.77
C TYR A 32 -10.01 9.86 -12.31
N THR A 33 -11.03 10.23 -11.55
CA THR A 33 -12.00 11.27 -11.98
C THR A 33 -11.38 12.65 -12.16
N GLN A 34 -10.23 12.91 -11.54
CA GLN A 34 -9.48 14.16 -11.64
C GLN A 34 -8.29 14.09 -12.62
N ASN A 35 -8.11 12.97 -13.33
CA ASN A 35 -6.95 12.70 -14.19
C ASN A 35 -5.58 12.81 -13.49
N LEU A 36 -5.55 12.59 -12.16
CA LEU A 36 -4.35 12.63 -11.32
C LEU A 36 -3.73 11.25 -11.08
N HIS A 37 -4.29 10.20 -11.66
CA HIS A 37 -3.91 8.80 -11.42
C HIS A 37 -2.73 8.32 -12.29
N TYR A 38 -2.29 9.11 -13.26
CA TYR A 38 -1.15 8.77 -14.11
C TYR A 38 0.20 9.02 -13.45
N GLU A 39 0.26 9.92 -12.47
CA GLU A 39 1.49 10.36 -11.83
C GLU A 39 1.47 10.10 -10.33
N MET A 40 2.56 9.54 -9.82
CA MET A 40 2.80 9.46 -8.37
C MET A 40 3.35 10.82 -7.87
N SER A 41 2.50 11.83 -7.85
CA SER A 41 2.90 13.14 -7.32
C SER A 41 3.12 13.08 -5.80
N THR A 42 3.97 13.98 -5.29
CA THR A 42 4.26 14.04 -3.84
C THR A 42 3.00 14.15 -2.97
N PRO A 43 1.99 14.99 -3.31
CA PRO A 43 0.75 15.05 -2.54
C PRO A 43 0.00 13.70 -2.49
N VAL A 44 -0.06 12.98 -3.61
CA VAL A 44 -0.72 11.65 -3.68
C VAL A 44 -0.02 10.65 -2.76
N ILE A 45 1.32 10.64 -2.78
CA ILE A 45 2.12 9.75 -1.90
C ILE A 45 1.90 10.11 -0.42
N VAL A 46 1.89 11.38 -0.08
CA VAL A 46 1.68 11.84 1.31
C VAL A 46 0.30 11.44 1.80
N VAL A 47 -0.77 11.73 1.04
CA VAL A 47 -2.14 11.40 1.44
C VAL A 47 -2.33 9.89 1.58
N SER A 48 -1.87 9.08 0.64
CA SER A 48 -1.98 7.62 0.72
C SER A 48 -1.18 7.04 1.89
N THR A 49 -0.02 7.62 2.21
CA THR A 49 0.78 7.20 3.37
C THR A 49 0.06 7.55 4.68
N ILE A 50 -0.55 8.72 4.78
CA ILE A 50 -1.33 9.13 5.96
C ILE A 50 -2.53 8.19 6.16
N ILE A 51 -3.30 7.89 5.11
CA ILE A 51 -4.43 6.95 5.17
C ILE A 51 -3.96 5.59 5.69
N THR A 52 -2.85 5.08 5.13
CA THR A 52 -2.27 3.80 5.53
C THR A 52 -1.83 3.80 6.99
N ALA A 53 -1.14 4.86 7.44
CA ALA A 53 -0.68 4.99 8.81
C ALA A 53 -1.84 5.05 9.81
N ILE A 54 -2.89 5.81 9.51
CA ILE A 54 -4.08 5.92 10.37
C ILE A 54 -4.76 4.56 10.52
N ILE A 55 -4.98 3.83 9.43
CA ILE A 55 -5.70 2.55 9.49
C ILE A 55 -4.87 1.47 10.19
N ILE A 56 -3.56 1.42 9.97
CA ILE A 56 -2.65 0.50 10.71
C ILE A 56 -2.66 0.86 12.20
N PHE A 57 -2.59 2.15 12.55
CA PHE A 57 -2.62 2.60 13.94
C PHE A 57 -3.93 2.21 14.62
N VAL A 58 -5.07 2.51 14.00
CA VAL A 58 -6.41 2.18 14.55
C VAL A 58 -6.60 0.67 14.66
N GLY A 59 -6.20 -0.09 13.65
CA GLY A 59 -6.28 -1.56 13.68
C GLY A 59 -5.45 -2.16 14.81
N THR A 60 -4.22 -1.67 14.99
CA THR A 60 -3.34 -2.11 16.07
C THR A 60 -3.85 -1.68 17.45
N MET A 61 -4.39 -0.48 17.57
CA MET A 61 -5.01 0.02 18.81
C MET A 61 -6.23 -0.83 19.21
N ASN A 62 -7.08 -1.19 18.25
CA ASN A 62 -8.24 -2.02 18.50
C ASN A 62 -7.87 -3.47 18.83
N PHE A 63 -6.83 -4.00 18.19
CA PHE A 63 -6.24 -5.28 18.59
C PHE A 63 -5.75 -5.23 20.04
N LYS A 64 -5.00 -4.21 20.42
CA LYS A 64 -4.52 -4.01 21.80
C LYS A 64 -5.68 -3.99 22.81
N LYS A 65 -6.78 -3.25 22.49
CA LYS A 65 -7.97 -3.22 23.36
C LYS A 65 -8.58 -4.61 23.51
N ALA A 66 -8.75 -5.35 22.42
CA ALA A 66 -9.28 -6.72 22.45
C ALA A 66 -8.35 -7.70 23.18
N ASN A 67 -7.04 -7.44 23.19
CA ASN A 67 -6.01 -8.23 23.87
C ASN A 67 -5.79 -7.83 25.35
N GLY A 68 -6.85 -7.34 26.01
CA GLY A 68 -6.78 -6.95 27.42
C GLY A 68 -5.90 -5.72 27.70
N GLY A 69 -5.67 -4.89 26.69
CA GLY A 69 -4.83 -3.69 26.79
C GLY A 69 -3.32 -3.93 26.60
N TYR A 70 -2.93 -5.15 26.22
CA TYR A 70 -1.53 -5.53 26.01
C TYR A 70 -1.21 -5.65 24.50
N LEU A 71 0.02 -5.30 24.15
CA LEU A 71 0.53 -5.36 22.77
C LEU A 71 2.05 -5.59 22.78
N LYS A 72 2.50 -6.66 22.14
CA LYS A 72 3.92 -6.91 21.85
C LYS A 72 4.31 -6.24 20.54
N ILE A 73 5.55 -5.79 20.41
CA ILE A 73 6.07 -5.21 19.15
C ILE A 73 5.88 -6.18 17.99
N VAL A 74 6.15 -7.48 18.20
CA VAL A 74 5.99 -8.51 17.16
C VAL A 74 4.53 -8.63 16.68
N GLU A 75 3.54 -8.43 17.55
CA GLU A 75 2.13 -8.41 17.17
C GLU A 75 1.81 -7.20 16.31
N ALA A 76 2.34 -6.01 16.67
CA ALA A 76 2.18 -4.79 15.88
C ALA A 76 2.85 -4.91 14.50
N LEU A 77 4.04 -5.51 14.41
CA LEU A 77 4.70 -5.79 13.13
C LEU A 77 3.87 -6.72 12.25
N LYS A 78 3.36 -7.82 12.82
CA LYS A 78 2.48 -8.75 12.09
C LYS A 78 1.18 -8.08 11.63
N LEU A 79 0.59 -7.20 12.45
CA LEU A 79 -0.59 -6.42 12.08
C LEU A 79 -0.27 -5.46 10.94
N GLY A 80 0.80 -4.68 11.05
CA GLY A 80 1.21 -3.73 10.01
C GLY A 80 1.43 -4.41 8.66
N VAL A 81 2.23 -5.48 8.62
CA VAL A 81 2.47 -6.26 7.39
C VAL A 81 1.18 -6.90 6.89
N GLY A 82 0.40 -7.53 7.76
CA GLY A 82 -0.83 -8.22 7.36
C GLY A 82 -1.89 -7.26 6.81
N ILE A 83 -2.09 -6.08 7.42
CA ILE A 83 -3.00 -5.03 6.94
C ILE A 83 -2.54 -4.52 5.58
N ALA A 84 -1.26 -4.20 5.44
CA ALA A 84 -0.69 -3.69 4.19
C ALA A 84 -0.78 -4.73 3.06
N LEU A 85 -0.50 -6.00 3.34
CA LEU A 85 -0.56 -7.08 2.35
C LEU A 85 -1.99 -7.30 1.83
N VAL A 86 -2.97 -7.38 2.72
CA VAL A 86 -4.39 -7.56 2.32
C VAL A 86 -4.87 -6.37 1.51
N SER A 87 -4.53 -5.14 1.92
CA SER A 87 -4.84 -3.93 1.17
C SER A 87 -4.17 -3.92 -0.21
N ALA A 88 -2.90 -4.31 -0.28
CA ALA A 88 -2.15 -4.35 -1.54
C ALA A 88 -2.79 -5.32 -2.54
N ILE A 89 -3.25 -6.48 -2.11
CA ILE A 89 -3.96 -7.44 -2.97
C ILE A 89 -5.21 -6.79 -3.57
N LEU A 90 -6.03 -6.11 -2.76
CA LEU A 90 -7.23 -5.42 -3.25
C LEU A 90 -6.88 -4.28 -4.22
N SER A 91 -5.83 -3.51 -3.91
CA SER A 91 -5.35 -2.43 -4.78
C SER A 91 -4.82 -2.96 -6.12
N LEU A 92 -4.14 -4.11 -6.12
CA LEU A 92 -3.69 -4.75 -7.36
C LEU A 92 -4.84 -5.27 -8.22
N ILE A 93 -5.90 -5.80 -7.61
CA ILE A 93 -7.12 -6.19 -8.34
C ILE A 93 -7.74 -4.95 -8.98
N TYR A 94 -7.89 -3.85 -8.23
CA TYR A 94 -8.39 -2.59 -8.77
C TYR A 94 -7.54 -2.08 -9.93
N GLN A 95 -6.21 -2.06 -9.77
CA GLN A 95 -5.28 -1.63 -10.81
C GLN A 95 -5.37 -2.50 -12.06
N TYR A 96 -5.51 -3.81 -11.89
CA TYR A 96 -5.71 -4.73 -13.00
C TYR A 96 -6.99 -4.43 -13.78
N LEU A 97 -8.09 -4.19 -13.06
CA LEU A 97 -9.38 -3.83 -13.67
C LEU A 97 -9.30 -2.46 -14.37
N LEU A 98 -8.65 -1.48 -13.74
CA LEU A 98 -8.45 -0.16 -14.34
C LEU A 98 -7.74 -0.25 -15.69
N ILE A 99 -6.57 -0.90 -15.71
CA ILE A 99 -5.70 -0.94 -16.90
C ILE A 99 -6.28 -1.80 -18.02
N ASN A 100 -7.00 -2.89 -17.70
CA ASN A 100 -7.44 -3.83 -18.73
C ASN A 100 -8.89 -3.61 -19.19
N PHE A 101 -9.74 -2.96 -18.38
CA PHE A 101 -11.16 -2.86 -18.67
C PHE A 101 -11.71 -1.43 -18.65
N ILE A 102 -11.21 -0.57 -17.75
CA ILE A 102 -11.74 0.79 -17.59
C ILE A 102 -10.98 1.76 -18.49
N GLU A 103 -9.66 1.67 -18.52
CA GLU A 103 -8.79 2.54 -19.29
C GLU A 103 -7.63 1.74 -19.93
N PRO A 104 -7.88 1.03 -21.04
CA PRO A 104 -6.84 0.24 -21.72
C PRO A 104 -5.63 1.05 -22.17
N ASP A 105 -5.83 2.34 -22.48
CA ASP A 105 -4.78 3.27 -22.92
C ASP A 105 -3.97 3.87 -21.74
N PHE A 106 -4.25 3.44 -20.50
CA PHE A 106 -3.61 3.98 -19.30
C PHE A 106 -2.08 4.01 -19.40
N MET A 107 -1.49 2.91 -19.84
CA MET A 107 -0.02 2.79 -19.91
C MET A 107 0.58 3.73 -20.96
N ASP A 108 -0.06 3.88 -22.09
CA ASP A 108 0.44 4.74 -23.18
C ASP A 108 0.36 6.21 -22.76
N LYS A 109 -0.76 6.63 -22.15
CA LYS A 109 -0.91 7.99 -21.59
C LYS A 109 0.10 8.27 -20.48
N ALA A 110 0.30 7.30 -19.56
CA ALA A 110 1.28 7.45 -18.49
C ALA A 110 2.71 7.59 -19.05
N PHE A 111 3.05 6.87 -20.11
CA PHE A 111 4.34 7.02 -20.77
C PHE A 111 4.48 8.35 -21.48
N GLU A 112 3.44 8.90 -22.12
CA GLU A 112 3.48 10.21 -22.74
C GLU A 112 3.73 11.32 -21.71
N ILE A 113 3.02 11.28 -20.57
CA ILE A 113 3.22 12.23 -19.49
C ILE A 113 4.64 12.11 -18.90
N ALA A 114 5.08 10.89 -18.62
CA ALA A 114 6.41 10.62 -18.09
C ALA A 114 7.53 11.04 -19.04
N LYS A 115 7.29 11.00 -20.36
CA LYS A 115 8.25 11.40 -21.37
C LYS A 115 8.67 12.86 -21.21
N SER A 116 7.73 13.77 -21.14
CA SER A 116 8.00 15.19 -20.97
C SER A 116 8.88 15.47 -19.75
N ALA A 117 8.51 14.88 -18.60
CA ALA A 117 9.29 15.02 -17.37
C ALA A 117 10.69 14.36 -17.45
N ALA A 118 10.83 13.28 -18.20
CA ALA A 118 12.11 12.60 -18.38
C ALA A 118 13.09 13.43 -19.22
N PHE A 119 12.60 14.02 -20.31
CA PHE A 119 13.42 14.87 -21.18
C PHE A 119 13.79 16.20 -20.52
N GLU A 120 12.91 16.78 -19.69
CA GLU A 120 13.24 17.95 -18.87
C GLU A 120 14.34 17.66 -17.86
N LYS A 121 14.26 16.53 -17.17
CA LYS A 121 15.25 16.13 -16.16
C LYS A 121 16.58 15.68 -16.75
N ASN A 122 16.57 15.12 -17.95
CA ASN A 122 17.76 14.65 -18.64
C ASN A 122 17.77 15.11 -20.12
N PRO A 123 18.28 16.32 -20.40
CA PRO A 123 18.35 16.84 -21.79
C PRO A 123 19.23 16.02 -22.74
N ARG A 124 20.02 15.06 -22.23
CA ARG A 124 20.84 14.15 -23.04
C ARG A 124 20.11 12.87 -23.42
N LEU A 125 18.92 12.66 -22.90
CA LEU A 125 18.11 11.48 -23.22
C LEU A 125 17.67 11.58 -24.69
N THR A 126 17.96 10.54 -25.48
CA THR A 126 17.52 10.48 -26.88
C THR A 126 16.16 9.80 -26.99
N GLU A 127 15.43 10.07 -28.06
CA GLU A 127 14.16 9.42 -28.36
C GLU A 127 14.30 7.89 -28.43
N GLU A 128 15.38 7.41 -29.03
CA GLU A 128 15.68 5.97 -29.15
C GLU A 128 15.87 5.33 -27.76
N GLN A 129 16.62 5.96 -26.86
CA GLN A 129 16.82 5.49 -25.51
C GLN A 129 15.49 5.47 -24.71
N TRP A 130 14.63 6.48 -24.92
CA TRP A 130 13.31 6.50 -24.34
C TRP A 130 12.46 5.32 -24.81
N GLN A 131 12.38 5.11 -26.11
CA GLN A 131 11.60 4.01 -26.70
C GLN A 131 12.09 2.63 -26.23
N GLN A 132 13.40 2.39 -26.18
CA GLN A 132 13.98 1.18 -25.62
C GLN A 132 13.56 1.00 -24.14
N GLY A 133 13.55 2.05 -23.35
CA GLY A 133 13.08 2.00 -21.95
C GLY A 133 11.61 1.65 -21.85
N VAL A 134 10.74 2.22 -22.68
CA VAL A 134 9.31 1.92 -22.73
C VAL A 134 9.06 0.47 -23.14
N GLU A 135 9.74 -0.04 -24.16
CA GLU A 135 9.63 -1.45 -24.59
C GLU A 135 10.05 -2.40 -23.46
N MET A 136 11.16 -2.09 -22.78
CA MET A 136 11.61 -2.88 -21.64
C MET A 136 10.58 -2.86 -20.51
N GLN A 137 10.00 -1.71 -20.18
CA GLN A 137 8.95 -1.61 -19.17
C GLN A 137 7.68 -2.38 -19.56
N LYS A 138 7.28 -2.34 -20.84
CA LYS A 138 6.14 -3.13 -21.34
C LYS A 138 6.43 -4.65 -21.22
N LYS A 139 7.62 -5.08 -21.59
CA LYS A 139 8.05 -6.49 -21.50
C LYS A 139 8.14 -7.00 -20.08
N LEU A 140 8.61 -6.16 -19.15
CA LEU A 140 8.79 -6.49 -17.73
C LEU A 140 7.61 -6.02 -16.84
N GLY A 141 6.51 -5.60 -17.44
CA GLY A 141 5.36 -5.00 -16.72
C GLY A 141 4.75 -5.89 -15.63
N TRP A 142 4.86 -7.21 -15.78
CA TRP A 142 4.39 -8.16 -14.77
C TRP A 142 5.17 -8.08 -13.44
N ILE A 143 6.44 -7.64 -13.49
CA ILE A 143 7.32 -7.53 -12.29
C ILE A 143 6.78 -6.50 -11.29
N ARG A 144 6.03 -5.50 -11.75
CA ARG A 144 5.44 -4.49 -10.86
C ARG A 144 4.50 -5.09 -9.80
N TYR A 145 3.82 -6.20 -10.10
CA TYR A 145 2.90 -6.82 -9.15
C TYR A 145 3.62 -7.40 -7.92
N PRO A 146 4.62 -8.30 -8.06
CA PRO A 146 5.36 -8.80 -6.91
C PRO A 146 6.18 -7.70 -6.20
N ILE A 147 6.76 -6.76 -6.94
CA ILE A 147 7.47 -5.62 -6.34
C ILE A 147 6.52 -4.77 -5.51
N GLY A 148 5.31 -4.47 -6.01
CA GLY A 148 4.30 -3.72 -5.28
C GLY A 148 3.91 -4.38 -3.95
N LEU A 149 3.76 -5.71 -3.93
CA LEU A 149 3.50 -6.47 -2.70
C LEU A 149 4.66 -6.38 -1.72
N ILE A 150 5.91 -6.51 -2.19
CA ILE A 150 7.11 -6.41 -1.34
C ILE A 150 7.20 -5.01 -0.72
N ILE A 151 7.04 -3.95 -1.53
CA ILE A 151 7.07 -2.56 -1.05
C ILE A 151 5.97 -2.33 0.00
N SER A 152 4.75 -2.84 -0.25
CA SER A 152 3.64 -2.72 0.69
C SER A 152 3.95 -3.41 2.02
N CYS A 153 4.58 -4.59 2.00
CA CYS A 153 5.04 -5.28 3.20
C CYS A 153 6.10 -4.49 3.96
N ILE A 154 7.05 -3.86 3.27
CA ILE A 154 8.09 -3.01 3.89
C ILE A 154 7.44 -1.78 4.55
N ILE A 155 6.51 -1.10 3.87
CA ILE A 155 5.77 0.03 4.44
C ILE A 155 4.95 -0.42 5.66
N GLY A 156 4.25 -1.55 5.55
CA GLY A 156 3.48 -2.13 6.64
C GLY A 156 4.35 -2.49 7.84
N LEU A 157 5.56 -3.01 7.61
CA LEU A 157 6.53 -3.32 8.64
C LEU A 157 7.03 -2.04 9.34
N ALA A 158 7.39 -1.01 8.58
CA ALA A 158 7.84 0.27 9.11
C ALA A 158 6.75 0.96 9.96
N LEU A 159 5.53 1.05 9.43
CA LEU A 159 4.39 1.64 10.15
C LEU A 159 3.96 0.79 11.35
N GLY A 160 4.02 -0.54 11.23
CA GLY A 160 3.76 -1.47 12.32
C GLY A 160 4.80 -1.34 13.44
N LEU A 161 6.07 -1.11 13.10
CA LEU A 161 7.13 -0.85 14.07
C LEU A 161 6.88 0.47 14.83
N ILE A 162 6.62 1.56 14.10
CA ILE A 162 6.32 2.87 14.70
C ILE A 162 5.11 2.76 15.64
N THR A 163 4.02 2.16 15.16
CA THR A 163 2.81 1.96 15.94
C THR A 163 3.07 1.06 17.16
N GLY A 164 3.86 0.01 16.98
CA GLY A 164 4.25 -0.90 18.05
C GLY A 164 5.08 -0.21 19.14
N LEU A 165 6.01 0.68 18.77
CA LEU A 165 6.80 1.45 19.73
C LEU A 165 5.92 2.41 20.54
N ILE A 166 4.92 3.03 19.91
CA ILE A 166 3.98 3.95 20.58
C ILE A 166 3.02 3.20 21.50
N LEU A 167 2.48 2.06 21.03
CA LEU A 167 1.37 1.39 21.69
C LEU A 167 1.79 0.19 22.56
N LYS A 168 3.06 -0.27 22.53
CA LYS A 168 3.50 -1.46 23.26
C LYS A 168 3.14 -1.40 24.74
N LYS A 169 2.64 -2.51 25.26
CA LYS A 169 2.42 -2.75 26.69
C LYS A 169 2.52 -4.24 26.94
N ASN A 170 3.57 -4.67 27.62
CA ASN A 170 3.77 -6.08 27.94
C ASN A 170 2.86 -6.52 29.09
N LYS A 171 2.41 -7.79 29.06
CA LYS A 171 1.75 -8.39 30.23
C LYS A 171 2.75 -8.48 31.36
N PRO A 172 2.33 -8.22 32.64
CA PRO A 172 3.18 -8.46 33.79
C PRO A 172 3.59 -9.94 33.86
N ALA A 173 4.84 -10.20 34.17
CA ALA A 173 5.31 -11.55 34.48
C ALA A 173 4.93 -11.85 35.95
N TYR A 174 3.90 -12.66 36.15
CA TYR A 174 3.58 -13.23 37.46
C TYR A 174 3.85 -14.74 37.44
#